data_4e88af6b70825fdef0b43acad77e8cc2
#
_entry.id   4e88af6b70825fdef0b43acad77e8cc2
#
_cell.length_a   1.000
_cell.length_b   1.000
_cell.length_c   1.000
_cell.angle_alpha   90.00
_cell.angle_beta   90.00
_cell.angle_gamma   90.00
#
_symmetry.space_group_name_H-M   'P 1'
#
loop_
_entity.id
_entity.type
_entity.pdbx_description
1 polymer ?
#
loop_
_entity_poly.entity_id
_entity_poly.type
_entity_poly.pdbx_seq_one_letter_code
_entity_poly.pdbx_strand_id
1 'polypeptide(L)'
;YEAAKEGTENAVVSPVSVYMGLSLAAASSAGETKEELFSALGVTEETLGEGISILWRSLNRALGKTGKIALSNGIWLDASTPFVGETLDVLAGDYYCNSYSADFANDNEASNRALSRYIKDETNGLIDADLALSPETVFALVNTLYLKDTWNEYGDDIARTEERAFTQGNGEEVLRRLLQGDHNMGRAYEGENYTSFHTSTMHGFRITFLVPKDGVSLS
;
A
#
# COMPACT_ATOMS: atom_id res chain seq x y z
N TYR A 1 -11.67 -0.76 -5.33
CA TYR A 1 -11.96 0.46 -6.09
C TYR A 1 -13.45 0.84 -6.03
N GLU A 2 -14.37 -0.12 -6.19
CA GLU A 2 -15.81 0.14 -6.08
C GLU A 2 -16.23 0.60 -4.68
N ALA A 3 -15.70 0.00 -3.62
CA ALA A 3 -15.95 0.45 -2.25
C ALA A 3 -15.51 1.90 -1.98
N ALA A 4 -14.49 2.38 -2.71
CA ALA A 4 -14.05 3.78 -2.65
C ALA A 4 -14.94 4.73 -3.44
N LYS A 5 -15.75 4.22 -4.37
CA LYS A 5 -16.69 5.04 -5.18
C LYS A 5 -17.98 5.40 -4.45
N GLU A 6 -18.43 4.55 -3.54
CA GLU A 6 -19.71 4.71 -2.85
C GLU A 6 -19.62 5.57 -1.59
N GLY A 7 -18.40 5.88 -1.14
CA GLY A 7 -18.15 6.58 0.12
C GLY A 7 -18.00 8.10 -0.03
N THR A 8 -18.53 8.82 0.91
CA THR A 8 -18.20 10.23 1.18
C THR A 8 -16.89 10.37 1.97
N GLU A 9 -16.22 9.25 2.24
CA GLU A 9 -15.00 9.16 3.04
C GLU A 9 -13.74 9.10 2.15
N ASN A 10 -12.62 9.52 2.73
CA ASN A 10 -11.33 9.43 2.07
C ASN A 10 -10.94 7.95 1.87
N ALA A 11 -10.53 7.60 0.65
CA ALA A 11 -10.03 6.27 0.33
C ALA A 11 -8.54 6.32 -0.02
N VAL A 12 -7.80 5.33 0.48
CA VAL A 12 -6.37 5.15 0.15
C VAL A 12 -6.19 3.75 -0.42
N VAL A 13 -5.61 3.67 -1.61
CA VAL A 13 -5.33 2.41 -2.29
C VAL A 13 -3.86 2.38 -2.72
N SER A 14 -3.19 1.26 -2.48
CA SER A 14 -1.84 1.00 -2.99
C SER A 14 -1.89 -0.03 -4.13
N PRO A 15 -1.81 0.39 -5.39
CA PRO A 15 -1.77 -0.55 -6.53
C PRO A 15 -0.58 -1.52 -6.45
N VAL A 16 0.55 -1.07 -5.92
CA VAL A 16 1.74 -1.92 -5.70
C VAL A 16 1.41 -3.04 -4.72
N SER A 17 0.75 -2.73 -3.59
CA SER A 17 0.37 -3.75 -2.60
C SER A 17 -0.63 -4.75 -3.16
N VAL A 18 -1.60 -4.30 -3.95
CA VAL A 18 -2.54 -5.20 -4.65
C VAL A 18 -1.80 -6.13 -5.61
N TYR A 19 -0.89 -5.56 -6.43
CA TYR A 19 -0.09 -6.36 -7.37
C TYR A 19 0.78 -7.39 -6.63
N MET A 20 1.44 -7.00 -5.54
CA MET A 20 2.24 -7.91 -4.71
C MET A 20 1.39 -9.03 -4.10
N GLY A 21 0.23 -8.69 -3.54
CA GLY A 21 -0.69 -9.69 -2.98
C GLY A 21 -1.18 -10.71 -4.01
N LEU A 22 -1.57 -10.24 -5.21
CA LEU A 22 -1.96 -11.12 -6.32
C LEU A 22 -0.79 -11.96 -6.83
N SER A 23 0.42 -11.42 -6.82
CA SER A 23 1.63 -12.16 -7.21
C SER A 23 1.94 -13.28 -6.22
N LEU A 24 1.80 -13.05 -4.93
CA LEU A 24 1.93 -14.08 -3.90
C LEU A 24 0.83 -15.15 -4.06
N ALA A 25 -0.40 -14.73 -4.32
CA ALA A 25 -1.51 -15.66 -4.57
C ALA A 25 -1.24 -16.53 -5.81
N ALA A 26 -0.75 -15.95 -6.91
CA ALA A 26 -0.39 -16.68 -8.13
C ALA A 26 0.72 -17.69 -7.88
N ALA A 27 1.79 -17.29 -7.17
CA ALA A 27 2.91 -18.17 -6.80
C ALA A 27 2.51 -19.30 -5.84
N SER A 28 1.45 -19.09 -5.02
CA SER A 28 0.95 -20.07 -4.06
C SER A 28 -0.12 -21.00 -4.64
N SER A 29 -0.62 -20.74 -5.85
CA SER A 29 -1.71 -21.48 -6.47
C SER A 29 -1.22 -22.55 -7.44
N ALA A 30 -2.14 -23.44 -7.83
CA ALA A 30 -1.91 -24.48 -8.81
C ALA A 30 -3.10 -24.63 -9.77
N GLY A 31 -2.91 -25.34 -10.90
CA GLY A 31 -3.95 -25.63 -11.88
C GLY A 31 -4.56 -24.36 -12.49
N GLU A 32 -5.86 -24.39 -12.71
CA GLU A 32 -6.62 -23.34 -13.40
C GLU A 32 -6.52 -21.99 -12.68
N THR A 33 -6.62 -21.96 -11.34
CA THR A 33 -6.47 -20.74 -10.55
C THR A 33 -5.12 -20.06 -10.77
N LYS A 34 -4.04 -20.83 -10.90
CA LYS A 34 -2.72 -20.32 -11.23
C LYS A 34 -2.71 -19.64 -12.59
N GLU A 35 -3.26 -20.31 -13.60
CA GLU A 35 -3.33 -19.78 -14.98
C GLU A 35 -4.15 -18.49 -15.07
N GLU A 36 -5.29 -18.43 -14.38
CA GLU A 36 -6.14 -17.24 -14.33
C GLU A 36 -5.42 -16.06 -13.67
N LEU A 37 -4.74 -16.28 -12.53
CA LEU A 37 -4.00 -15.22 -11.84
C LEU A 37 -2.83 -14.70 -12.69
N PHE A 38 -2.04 -15.56 -13.33
CA PHE A 38 -0.97 -15.14 -14.23
C PHE A 38 -1.52 -14.37 -15.43
N SER A 39 -2.65 -14.80 -15.99
CA SER A 39 -3.34 -14.10 -17.08
C SER A 39 -3.81 -12.71 -16.65
N ALA A 40 -4.40 -12.60 -15.46
CA ALA A 40 -4.86 -11.31 -14.90
C ALA A 40 -3.70 -10.34 -14.61
N LEU A 41 -2.56 -10.87 -14.17
CA LEU A 41 -1.34 -10.08 -13.94
C LEU A 41 -0.63 -9.70 -15.26
N GLY A 42 -0.93 -10.36 -16.38
CA GLY A 42 -0.31 -10.13 -17.68
C GLY A 42 1.16 -10.55 -17.75
N VAL A 43 1.57 -11.56 -16.98
CA VAL A 43 2.95 -12.05 -16.85
C VAL A 43 3.01 -13.57 -16.94
N THR A 44 4.22 -14.12 -17.09
CA THR A 44 4.49 -15.56 -16.98
C THR A 44 5.13 -15.87 -15.62
N GLU A 45 5.10 -17.13 -15.21
CA GLU A 45 5.73 -17.58 -13.97
C GLU A 45 7.24 -17.24 -13.94
N GLU A 46 7.93 -17.43 -15.07
CA GLU A 46 9.36 -17.15 -15.21
C GLU A 46 9.68 -15.65 -14.97
N THR A 47 8.83 -14.75 -15.49
CA THR A 47 9.07 -13.30 -15.40
C THR A 47 8.57 -12.68 -14.11
N LEU A 48 7.61 -13.31 -13.44
CA LEU A 48 6.99 -12.73 -12.24
C LEU A 48 7.97 -12.67 -11.07
N GLY A 49 8.64 -13.79 -10.72
CA GLY A 49 9.56 -13.84 -9.58
C GLY A 49 10.72 -12.86 -9.73
N GLU A 50 11.33 -12.78 -10.93
CA GLU A 50 12.38 -11.80 -11.22
C GLU A 50 11.88 -10.35 -11.08
N GLY A 51 10.71 -10.05 -11.67
CA GLY A 51 10.08 -8.73 -11.61
C GLY A 51 9.77 -8.31 -10.17
N ILE A 52 9.20 -9.21 -9.37
CA ILE A 52 8.90 -8.98 -7.94
C ILE A 52 10.18 -8.76 -7.15
N SER A 53 11.23 -9.53 -7.40
CA SER A 53 12.53 -9.38 -6.75
C SER A 53 13.14 -8.00 -7.01
N ILE A 54 13.08 -7.53 -8.27
CA ILE A 54 13.55 -6.19 -8.64
C ILE A 54 12.71 -5.10 -7.95
N LEU A 55 11.40 -5.24 -7.97
CA LEU A 55 10.47 -4.30 -7.33
C LEU A 55 10.71 -4.22 -5.83
N TRP A 56 10.81 -5.38 -5.16
CA TRP A 56 11.05 -5.44 -3.72
C TRP A 56 12.37 -4.75 -3.32
N ARG A 57 13.46 -5.02 -4.03
CA ARG A 57 14.77 -4.38 -3.77
C ARG A 57 14.72 -2.87 -4.00
N SER A 58 13.97 -2.42 -4.99
CA SER A 58 13.79 -0.99 -5.29
C SER A 58 13.02 -0.27 -4.18
N LEU A 59 12.07 -0.96 -3.56
CA LEU A 59 11.16 -0.44 -2.53
C LEU A 59 11.58 -0.82 -1.09
N ASN A 60 12.82 -1.29 -0.89
CA ASN A 60 13.37 -1.60 0.43
C ASN A 60 14.72 -0.93 0.61
N ARG A 61 14.71 0.35 0.96
CA ARG A 61 15.93 1.12 1.17
C ARG A 61 15.74 2.28 2.14
N ALA A 62 16.83 2.67 2.78
CA ALA A 62 16.89 3.93 3.52
C ALA A 62 16.83 5.12 2.56
N LEU A 63 16.17 6.18 2.97
CA LEU A 63 16.08 7.46 2.29
C LEU A 63 16.75 8.51 3.17
N GLY A 64 18.05 8.73 2.93
CA GLY A 64 18.86 9.59 3.78
C GLY A 64 18.95 9.07 5.23
N LYS A 65 18.94 10.00 6.20
CA LYS A 65 19.10 9.67 7.63
C LYS A 65 17.77 9.33 8.33
N THR A 66 16.66 9.85 7.85
CA THR A 66 15.36 9.82 8.55
C THR A 66 14.24 9.22 7.73
N GLY A 67 14.43 9.10 6.42
CA GLY A 67 13.47 8.53 5.51
C GLY A 67 13.68 7.03 5.28
N LYS A 68 12.64 6.35 4.87
CA LYS A 68 12.64 4.92 4.56
C LYS A 68 11.51 4.61 3.59
N ILE A 69 11.76 3.72 2.64
CA ILE A 69 10.71 2.97 1.97
C ILE A 69 10.90 1.50 2.29
N ALA A 70 9.83 0.82 2.65
CA ALA A 70 9.81 -0.59 3.00
C ALA A 70 8.55 -1.27 2.47
N LEU A 71 8.76 -2.40 1.81
CA LEU A 71 7.74 -3.30 1.33
C LEU A 71 7.91 -4.62 2.07
N SER A 72 6.90 -5.12 2.76
CA SER A 72 6.96 -6.39 3.46
C SER A 72 5.86 -7.32 2.96
N ASN A 73 6.23 -8.60 2.79
CA ASN A 73 5.34 -9.68 2.41
C ASN A 73 5.28 -10.71 3.53
N GLY A 74 4.09 -11.18 3.86
CA GLY A 74 3.87 -12.24 4.84
C GLY A 74 2.78 -13.20 4.40
N ILE A 75 3.01 -14.49 4.64
CA ILE A 75 1.98 -15.52 4.59
C ILE A 75 1.77 -16.09 5.98
N TRP A 76 0.54 -16.05 6.45
CA TRP A 76 0.10 -16.59 7.74
C TRP A 76 -0.64 -17.87 7.50
N LEU A 77 -0.15 -18.96 8.06
CA LEU A 77 -0.58 -20.32 7.75
C LEU A 77 -1.25 -20.94 8.98
N ASP A 78 -2.44 -21.50 8.81
CA ASP A 78 -3.10 -22.21 9.92
C ASP A 78 -2.30 -23.43 10.32
N ALA A 79 -2.04 -23.57 11.62
CA ALA A 79 -1.18 -24.62 12.19
C ALA A 79 -1.71 -26.05 11.98
N SER A 80 -3.03 -26.20 11.77
CA SER A 80 -3.67 -27.50 11.55
C SER A 80 -3.64 -27.96 10.08
N THR A 81 -3.26 -27.05 9.14
CA THR A 81 -3.28 -27.33 7.71
C THR A 81 -1.86 -27.61 7.18
N PRO A 82 -1.64 -28.73 6.45
CA PRO A 82 -0.35 -28.98 5.82
C PRO A 82 -0.13 -28.09 4.61
N PHE A 83 1.06 -27.51 4.48
CA PHE A 83 1.48 -26.69 3.36
C PHE A 83 2.65 -27.32 2.61
N VAL A 84 2.77 -27.01 1.32
CA VAL A 84 3.86 -27.50 0.47
C VAL A 84 5.12 -26.68 0.74
N GLY A 85 6.17 -27.33 1.28
CA GLY A 85 7.43 -26.67 1.65
C GLY A 85 8.11 -25.97 0.46
N GLU A 86 8.14 -26.62 -0.71
CA GLU A 86 8.72 -26.04 -1.92
C GLU A 86 8.06 -24.70 -2.33
N THR A 87 6.74 -24.59 -2.13
CA THR A 87 6.03 -23.31 -2.37
C THR A 87 6.50 -22.24 -1.40
N LEU A 88 6.67 -22.58 -0.12
CA LEU A 88 7.16 -21.63 0.87
C LEU A 88 8.61 -21.20 0.60
N ASP A 89 9.45 -22.10 0.10
CA ASP A 89 10.82 -21.78 -0.31
C ASP A 89 10.85 -20.81 -1.50
N VAL A 90 9.99 -20.99 -2.50
CA VAL A 90 9.83 -20.07 -3.62
C VAL A 90 9.33 -18.70 -3.14
N LEU A 91 8.33 -18.67 -2.28
CA LEU A 91 7.81 -17.42 -1.72
C LEU A 91 8.88 -16.67 -0.91
N ALA A 92 9.71 -17.38 -0.16
CA ALA A 92 10.80 -16.77 0.60
C ALA A 92 11.92 -16.26 -0.31
N GLY A 93 12.34 -17.06 -1.30
CA GLY A 93 13.48 -16.77 -2.16
C GLY A 93 13.22 -15.68 -3.20
N ASP A 94 12.12 -15.81 -3.93
CA ASP A 94 11.82 -14.94 -5.08
C ASP A 94 10.89 -13.78 -4.74
N TYR A 95 10.02 -13.96 -3.72
CA TYR A 95 9.01 -12.96 -3.34
C TYR A 95 9.31 -12.27 -2.00
N TYR A 96 10.41 -12.63 -1.32
CA TYR A 96 10.78 -12.08 -0.01
C TYR A 96 9.63 -12.14 1.00
N CYS A 97 8.89 -13.25 0.96
CA CYS A 97 7.71 -13.47 1.80
C CYS A 97 8.09 -14.26 3.05
N ASN A 98 7.85 -13.70 4.21
CA ASN A 98 8.02 -14.41 5.47
C ASN A 98 6.81 -15.30 5.76
N SER A 99 7.06 -16.51 6.26
CA SER A 99 6.01 -17.45 6.67
C SER A 99 5.83 -17.44 8.17
N TYR A 100 4.58 -17.34 8.62
CA TYR A 100 4.17 -17.33 10.02
C TYR A 100 3.17 -18.44 10.27
N SER A 101 3.28 -19.11 11.41
CA SER A 101 2.25 -20.06 11.87
C SER A 101 1.25 -19.33 12.76
N ALA A 102 -0.04 -19.59 12.54
CA ALA A 102 -1.14 -19.08 13.32
C ALA A 102 -2.12 -20.22 13.65
N ASP A 103 -2.81 -20.16 14.76
CA ASP A 103 -3.88 -21.10 15.12
C ASP A 103 -5.21 -20.36 14.98
N PHE A 104 -5.67 -20.21 13.73
CA PHE A 104 -6.94 -19.53 13.48
C PHE A 104 -8.13 -20.32 14.01
N ALA A 105 -8.04 -21.63 14.01
CA ALA A 105 -9.14 -22.50 14.40
C ALA A 105 -9.39 -22.51 15.91
N ASN A 106 -8.33 -22.55 16.75
CA ASN A 106 -8.47 -22.75 18.20
C ASN A 106 -8.10 -21.50 19.01
N ASP A 107 -7.21 -20.63 18.49
CA ASP A 107 -6.81 -19.36 19.12
C ASP A 107 -6.87 -18.20 18.10
N ASN A 108 -8.06 -18.00 17.56
CA ASN A 108 -8.34 -17.00 16.54
C ASN A 108 -7.99 -15.58 17.01
N GLU A 109 -8.32 -15.25 18.24
CA GLU A 109 -8.08 -13.92 18.80
C GLU A 109 -6.57 -13.59 18.90
N ALA A 110 -5.75 -14.55 19.36
CA ALA A 110 -4.31 -14.35 19.41
C ALA A 110 -3.70 -14.27 18.00
N SER A 111 -4.19 -15.08 17.07
CA SER A 111 -3.78 -15.05 15.66
C SER A 111 -4.08 -13.70 15.01
N ASN A 112 -5.29 -13.17 15.18
CA ASN A 112 -5.68 -11.85 14.69
C ASN A 112 -4.86 -10.72 15.33
N ARG A 113 -4.62 -10.77 16.64
CA ARG A 113 -3.74 -9.79 17.32
C ARG A 113 -2.30 -9.84 16.80
N ALA A 114 -1.76 -11.02 16.53
CA ALA A 114 -0.41 -11.17 16.01
C ALA A 114 -0.29 -10.58 14.59
N LEU A 115 -1.27 -10.85 13.74
CA LEU A 115 -1.35 -10.29 12.38
C LEU A 115 -1.51 -8.78 12.39
N SER A 116 -2.40 -8.24 13.24
CA SER A 116 -2.60 -6.80 13.42
C SER A 116 -1.30 -6.12 13.89
N ARG A 117 -0.59 -6.75 14.83
CA ARG A 117 0.71 -6.26 15.29
C ARG A 117 1.74 -6.24 14.18
N TYR A 118 1.83 -7.30 13.37
CA TYR A 118 2.71 -7.34 12.21
C TYR A 118 2.47 -6.17 11.27
N ILE A 119 1.22 -5.90 10.90
CA ILE A 119 0.88 -4.77 10.03
C ILE A 119 1.29 -3.44 10.68
N LYS A 120 1.03 -3.27 11.96
CA LYS A 120 1.41 -2.07 12.71
C LYS A 120 2.93 -1.87 12.72
N ASP A 121 3.68 -2.92 12.99
CA ASP A 121 5.15 -2.87 13.06
C ASP A 121 5.75 -2.56 11.68
N GLU A 122 5.30 -3.24 10.63
CA GLU A 122 5.78 -3.05 9.26
C GLU A 122 5.41 -1.68 8.67
N THR A 123 4.37 -1.06 9.18
CA THR A 123 3.94 0.30 8.78
C THR A 123 4.38 1.38 9.76
N ASN A 124 5.28 1.06 10.69
CA ASN A 124 5.79 1.99 11.71
C ASN A 124 4.67 2.68 12.49
N GLY A 125 3.62 1.93 12.79
CA GLY A 125 2.45 2.40 13.55
C GLY A 125 1.43 3.21 12.77
N LEU A 126 1.60 3.41 11.45
CA LEU A 126 0.64 4.18 10.64
C LEU A 126 -0.67 3.43 10.43
N ILE A 127 -0.62 2.10 10.33
CA ILE A 127 -1.81 1.26 10.22
C ILE A 127 -1.95 0.48 11.51
N ASP A 128 -2.97 0.83 12.28
CA ASP A 128 -3.36 0.13 13.53
C ASP A 128 -4.74 -0.48 13.30
N ALA A 129 -4.75 -1.58 12.54
CA ALA A 129 -5.97 -2.25 12.15
C ALA A 129 -6.35 -3.32 13.19
N ASP A 130 -7.61 -3.36 13.56
CA ASP A 130 -8.19 -4.45 14.34
C ASP A 130 -8.78 -5.48 13.37
N LEU A 131 -7.98 -6.51 13.07
CA LEU A 131 -8.37 -7.54 12.11
C LEU A 131 -9.23 -8.61 12.79
N ALA A 132 -10.23 -9.06 12.06
CA ALA A 132 -11.15 -10.10 12.50
C ALA A 132 -11.31 -11.18 11.41
N LEU A 133 -10.22 -11.90 11.13
CA LEU A 133 -10.27 -13.06 10.24
C LEU A 133 -11.08 -14.19 10.89
N SER A 134 -11.77 -14.97 10.06
CA SER A 134 -12.58 -16.12 10.51
C SER A 134 -11.70 -17.21 11.14
N PRO A 135 -12.22 -17.96 12.13
CA PRO A 135 -11.61 -19.21 12.59
C PRO A 135 -11.42 -20.27 11.50
N GLU A 136 -12.14 -20.14 10.38
CA GLU A 136 -12.02 -21.03 9.22
C GLU A 136 -10.91 -20.59 8.25
N THR A 137 -10.15 -19.55 8.58
CA THR A 137 -9.05 -19.08 7.75
C THR A 137 -7.96 -20.12 7.68
N VAL A 138 -7.66 -20.58 6.47
CA VAL A 138 -6.60 -21.54 6.18
C VAL A 138 -5.25 -20.83 6.03
N PHE A 139 -5.24 -19.72 5.32
CA PHE A 139 -4.06 -18.84 5.22
C PHE A 139 -4.48 -17.41 4.95
N ALA A 140 -3.59 -16.47 5.26
CA ALA A 140 -3.76 -15.06 4.91
C ALA A 140 -2.46 -14.53 4.29
N LEU A 141 -2.58 -13.85 3.14
CA LEU A 141 -1.50 -13.13 2.48
C LEU A 141 -1.57 -11.67 2.87
N VAL A 142 -0.45 -11.12 3.28
CA VAL A 142 -0.34 -9.73 3.72
C VAL A 142 0.80 -9.05 2.99
N ASN A 143 0.52 -7.91 2.41
CA ASN A 143 1.52 -6.99 1.91
C ASN A 143 1.37 -5.64 2.59
N THR A 144 2.47 -5.04 2.97
CA THR A 144 2.51 -3.67 3.50
C THR A 144 3.53 -2.84 2.71
N LEU A 145 3.21 -1.58 2.47
CA LEU A 145 4.11 -0.60 1.88
C LEU A 145 4.16 0.63 2.78
N TYR A 146 5.33 0.92 3.30
CA TYR A 146 5.61 2.10 4.11
C TYR A 146 6.54 3.05 3.37
N LEU A 147 6.16 4.32 3.31
CA LEU A 147 7.01 5.38 2.77
C LEU A 147 7.08 6.54 3.75
N LYS A 148 8.30 6.91 4.12
CA LYS A 148 8.61 8.14 4.82
C LYS A 148 9.72 8.86 4.07
N ASP A 149 9.45 10.07 3.64
CA ASP A 149 10.43 10.94 2.99
C ASP A 149 10.22 12.38 3.40
N THR A 150 11.15 13.25 3.08
CA THR A 150 11.07 14.69 3.28
C THR A 150 10.72 15.38 1.97
N TRP A 151 10.01 16.50 2.06
CA TRP A 151 9.76 17.33 0.89
C TRP A 151 11.09 17.81 0.29
N ASN A 152 11.12 17.95 -1.02
CA ASN A 152 12.29 18.49 -1.71
C ASN A 152 12.32 20.00 -1.49
N GLU A 153 13.02 20.40 -0.44
CA GLU A 153 13.14 21.81 -0.06
C GLU A 153 14.26 22.48 -0.84
N TYR A 154 13.88 23.44 -1.64
CA TYR A 154 14.73 24.58 -1.92
C TYR A 154 14.31 25.72 -0.97
N GLY A 155 14.72 25.64 0.30
CA GLY A 155 14.44 26.63 1.34
C GLY A 155 13.50 26.16 2.43
N ASP A 156 13.61 26.79 3.59
CA ASP A 156 12.93 26.48 4.86
C ASP A 156 11.39 26.63 4.88
N ASP A 157 10.75 26.80 3.72
CA ASP A 157 9.40 27.33 3.60
C ASP A 157 8.27 26.29 3.45
N ILE A 158 8.55 25.03 3.11
CA ILE A 158 7.49 23.99 3.02
C ILE A 158 6.98 23.54 4.41
N ALA A 159 7.70 23.85 5.46
CA ALA A 159 7.32 23.46 6.82
C ALA A 159 6.27 24.37 7.47
N ARG A 160 5.81 25.42 6.78
CA ARG A 160 4.76 26.28 7.34
C ARG A 160 3.42 25.61 7.21
N THR A 161 2.81 25.30 8.36
CA THR A 161 1.41 24.94 8.43
C THR A 161 0.62 26.16 8.89
N GLU A 162 -0.42 26.52 8.15
CA GLU A 162 -1.35 27.57 8.51
C GLU A 162 -2.75 27.00 8.70
N GLU A 163 -3.46 27.46 9.71
CA GLU A 163 -4.87 27.12 9.86
C GLU A 163 -5.70 27.95 8.89
N ARG A 164 -6.41 27.26 8.01
CA ARG A 164 -7.32 27.86 7.03
C ARG A 164 -8.67 27.18 7.02
N ALA A 165 -9.69 27.90 6.63
CA ALA A 165 -10.99 27.34 6.36
C ALA A 165 -10.90 26.36 5.19
N PHE A 166 -11.46 25.17 5.38
CA PHE A 166 -11.57 24.12 4.39
C PHE A 166 -13.02 23.67 4.30
N THR A 167 -13.60 23.73 3.10
CA THR A 167 -14.96 23.27 2.87
C THR A 167 -14.94 21.77 2.58
N GLN A 168 -15.60 21.00 3.42
CA GLN A 168 -15.73 19.54 3.27
C GLN A 168 -16.74 19.21 2.15
N GLY A 169 -16.77 17.95 1.70
CA GLY A 169 -17.70 17.47 0.68
C GLY A 169 -19.19 17.61 1.04
N ASN A 170 -19.52 17.71 2.33
CA ASN A 170 -20.87 18.00 2.83
C ASN A 170 -21.21 19.51 2.86
N GLY A 171 -20.28 20.38 2.45
CA GLY A 171 -20.44 21.83 2.46
C GLY A 171 -20.11 22.51 3.78
N GLU A 172 -19.69 21.77 4.81
CA GLU A 172 -19.31 22.33 6.10
C GLU A 172 -17.90 22.94 6.04
N GLU A 173 -17.74 24.16 6.57
CA GLU A 173 -16.42 24.77 6.74
C GLU A 173 -15.80 24.35 8.07
N VAL A 174 -14.57 23.84 7.99
CA VAL A 174 -13.78 23.44 9.16
C VAL A 174 -12.38 24.05 9.08
N LEU A 175 -11.80 24.38 10.22
CA LEU A 175 -10.40 24.81 10.26
C LEU A 175 -9.50 23.57 10.12
N ARG A 176 -8.55 23.65 9.21
CA ARG A 176 -7.53 22.61 8.99
C ARG A 176 -6.15 23.24 8.91
N ARG A 177 -5.16 22.55 9.45
CA ARG A 177 -3.75 22.90 9.23
C ARG A 177 -3.35 22.44 7.85
N LEU A 178 -3.14 23.38 6.95
CA LEU A 178 -2.72 23.11 5.58
C LEU A 178 -1.23 23.38 5.44
N LEU A 179 -0.54 22.54 4.66
CA LEU A 179 0.82 22.81 4.22
C LEU A 179 0.77 23.98 3.26
N GLN A 180 1.58 25.01 3.54
CA GLN A 180 1.76 26.15 2.67
C GLN A 180 3.21 26.17 2.18
N GLY A 181 3.37 26.38 0.88
CA GLY A 181 4.67 26.56 0.26
C GLY A 181 4.57 27.56 -0.89
N ASP A 182 5.56 28.42 -1.03
CA ASP A 182 5.68 29.42 -2.11
C ASP A 182 6.40 28.85 -3.35
N HIS A 183 6.38 27.53 -3.52
CA HIS A 183 7.30 26.90 -4.43
C HIS A 183 6.74 26.67 -5.81
N ASN A 184 7.66 26.71 -6.76
CA ASN A 184 7.62 26.15 -8.10
C ASN A 184 7.11 24.69 -8.08
N MET A 185 5.89 24.50 -7.59
CA MET A 185 5.06 23.39 -8.01
C MET A 185 5.12 23.46 -9.52
N GLY A 186 5.70 22.46 -10.17
CA GLY A 186 5.85 22.44 -11.62
C GLY A 186 4.59 22.91 -12.30
N ARG A 187 4.67 23.37 -13.52
CA ARG A 187 3.55 23.96 -14.25
C ARG A 187 2.27 23.18 -13.98
N ALA A 188 1.26 23.86 -13.45
CA ALA A 188 -0.06 23.29 -13.36
C ALA A 188 -0.55 22.96 -14.77
N TYR A 189 -1.08 21.76 -14.95
CA TYR A 189 -1.75 21.37 -16.18
C TYR A 189 -3.26 21.59 -16.01
N GLU A 190 -3.81 22.40 -16.91
CA GLU A 190 -5.24 22.65 -17.00
C GLU A 190 -5.86 21.68 -18.00
N GLY A 191 -6.51 20.65 -17.51
CA GLY A 191 -7.31 19.73 -18.32
C GLY A 191 -8.76 20.22 -18.47
N GLU A 192 -9.57 19.50 -19.23
CA GLU A 192 -10.99 19.79 -19.39
C GLU A 192 -11.75 19.64 -18.07
N ASN A 193 -11.52 18.56 -17.33
CA ASN A 193 -12.27 18.17 -16.14
C ASN A 193 -11.49 18.34 -14.84
N TYR A 194 -10.18 18.62 -14.89
CA TYR A 194 -9.34 18.74 -13.69
C TYR A 194 -8.15 19.64 -13.92
N THR A 195 -7.63 20.15 -12.83
CA THR A 195 -6.30 20.76 -12.77
C THR A 195 -5.36 19.78 -12.09
N SER A 196 -4.16 19.59 -12.61
CA SER A 196 -3.13 18.79 -11.94
C SER A 196 -1.85 19.57 -11.72
N PHE A 197 -1.21 19.27 -10.59
CA PHE A 197 0.12 19.76 -10.29
C PHE A 197 0.89 18.66 -9.55
N HIS A 198 2.20 18.76 -9.54
CA HIS A 198 3.04 17.80 -8.87
C HIS A 198 4.14 18.47 -8.07
N THR A 199 4.55 17.80 -7.01
CA THR A 199 5.75 18.10 -6.25
C THR A 199 6.59 16.84 -6.10
N SER A 200 7.82 16.99 -5.63
CA SER A 200 8.72 15.87 -5.43
C SER A 200 9.24 15.86 -4.00
N THR A 201 9.53 14.68 -3.50
CA THR A 201 10.28 14.51 -2.27
C THR A 201 11.78 14.59 -2.53
N MET A 202 12.58 14.71 -1.49
CA MET A 202 14.04 14.83 -1.56
C MET A 202 14.69 13.61 -2.26
N HIS A 203 14.09 12.42 -2.13
CA HIS A 203 14.64 11.20 -2.73
C HIS A 203 13.92 10.78 -4.02
N GLY A 204 13.21 11.72 -4.67
CA GLY A 204 12.72 11.57 -6.04
C GLY A 204 11.33 10.93 -6.18
N PHE A 205 10.57 10.80 -5.10
CA PHE A 205 9.16 10.42 -5.21
C PHE A 205 8.36 11.61 -5.70
N ARG A 206 7.54 11.39 -6.72
CA ARG A 206 6.64 12.40 -7.26
C ARG A 206 5.26 12.23 -6.65
N ILE A 207 4.71 13.33 -6.14
CA ILE A 207 3.33 13.41 -5.67
C ILE A 207 2.56 14.26 -6.67
N THR A 208 1.54 13.69 -7.28
CA THR A 208 0.67 14.38 -8.22
C THR A 208 -0.69 14.60 -7.57
N PHE A 209 -1.13 15.84 -7.59
CA PHE A 209 -2.45 16.25 -7.14
C PHE A 209 -3.35 16.41 -8.36
N LEU A 210 -4.53 15.82 -8.31
CA LEU A 210 -5.58 15.97 -9.29
C LEU A 210 -6.75 16.64 -8.59
N VAL A 211 -7.07 17.85 -9.00
CA VAL A 211 -8.17 18.64 -8.44
C VAL A 211 -9.28 18.70 -9.48
N PRO A 212 -10.42 18.04 -9.27
CA PRO A 212 -11.54 18.14 -10.20
C PRO A 212 -12.05 19.56 -10.26
N LYS A 213 -12.55 19.96 -11.43
CA LYS A 213 -13.25 21.24 -11.60
C LYS A 213 -14.65 21.17 -10.99
N ASP A 214 -15.21 22.33 -10.70
CA ASP A 214 -16.55 22.43 -10.14
C ASP A 214 -17.58 21.64 -10.98
N GLY A 215 -18.36 20.81 -10.31
CA GLY A 215 -19.38 19.97 -10.93
C GLY A 215 -18.86 18.68 -11.59
N VAL A 216 -17.57 18.39 -11.52
CA VAL A 216 -16.99 17.14 -12.02
C VAL A 216 -16.95 16.10 -10.90
N SER A 217 -17.61 14.94 -11.12
CA SER A 217 -17.52 13.80 -10.22
C SER A 217 -16.22 13.03 -10.46
N LEU A 218 -15.65 12.48 -9.39
CA LEU A 218 -14.51 11.53 -9.43
C LEU A 218 -14.95 10.08 -9.71
N SER A 219 -16.25 9.86 -9.97
CA SER A 219 -16.83 8.54 -10.24
C SER A 219 -16.60 8.09 -11.68
#